data_041572a3ca295ecddc44fe24cafd4fee
#
_entry.id   041572a3ca295ecddc44fe24cafd4fee
#
_cell.length_a   1.000
_cell.length_b   1.000
_cell.length_c   1.000
_cell.angle_alpha   90.00
_cell.angle_beta   90.00
_cell.angle_gamma   90.00
#
_symmetry.space_group_name_H-M   'P 1'
#
loop_
_entity.id
_entity.type
_entity.pdbx_description
1 polymer ?
#
loop_
_entity_poly.entity_id
_entity_poly.type
_entity_poly.pdbx_seq_one_letter_code
_entity_poly.pdbx_strand_id
1 'polypeptide(L)'
;MQLDKKTIRTLLLMASFCIVLYWGLQNLDRVGVILNRVWGLVSPFVVGGSLAFILNVPMRAIEKILPKKMVKMRRAAALALTLLAVLGVLALVLLLILPQLGRTIASIGAQLPGFWAGCQKWLADLMVQYPVLEEWASSEFITDWEGAITAVADWFKNGGFALVGNAATAATGIVMRFVDFFIGLIFAMYLLVCKETLARQAKMLLYAWGPAHRAEKVIEVARLTGHTFSKFLSGQCLEACILGSLFAVGMLLCRMPYVTLISVLVAVTALIPVFGAFIGCFLGAFFILVQNPIQAVWFVVLFLCIQQIEGNLIYPKVVGNSVGLPGIWVLMAVTIGGSAMGVVGMLVMIPACSVIYNLLRTATRRKLREKGVDREKYLPEAPKAK
;
A
#
# COMPACT_ATOMS: atom_id res chain seq x y z
N MET A 1 -41.23 -7.35 46.39
CA MET A 1 -40.91 -7.19 44.94
C MET A 1 -39.98 -8.35 44.56
N GLN A 2 -40.52 -9.40 43.98
CA GLN A 2 -39.68 -10.51 43.48
C GLN A 2 -39.16 -10.10 42.11
N LEU A 3 -37.87 -9.79 42.06
CA LEU A 3 -37.22 -9.50 40.79
C LEU A 3 -37.07 -10.79 39.98
N ASP A 4 -37.66 -10.83 38.80
CA ASP A 4 -37.56 -11.95 37.88
C ASP A 4 -36.07 -12.23 37.54
N LYS A 5 -35.68 -13.52 37.49
CA LYS A 5 -34.30 -13.96 37.15
C LYS A 5 -33.74 -13.27 35.90
N LYS A 6 -34.61 -12.95 34.95
CA LYS A 6 -34.28 -12.25 33.74
C LYS A 6 -33.87 -10.78 33.99
N THR A 7 -34.60 -10.12 34.89
CA THR A 7 -34.31 -8.73 35.30
C THR A 7 -33.03 -8.64 36.12
N ILE A 8 -32.78 -9.60 37.03
CA ILE A 8 -31.53 -9.67 37.81
C ILE A 8 -30.35 -9.87 36.87
N ARG A 9 -30.43 -10.75 35.88
CA ARG A 9 -29.36 -10.96 34.90
C ARG A 9 -29.10 -9.71 34.05
N THR A 10 -30.13 -8.98 33.67
CA THR A 10 -29.98 -7.73 32.90
C THR A 10 -29.33 -6.63 33.74
N LEU A 11 -29.75 -6.48 35.02
CA LEU A 11 -29.14 -5.52 35.94
C LEU A 11 -27.67 -5.85 36.25
N LEU A 12 -27.33 -7.12 36.44
CA LEU A 12 -25.93 -7.55 36.62
C LEU A 12 -25.08 -7.27 35.39
N LEU A 13 -25.61 -7.51 34.19
CA LEU A 13 -24.89 -7.18 32.94
C LEU A 13 -24.70 -5.69 32.78
N MET A 14 -25.70 -4.85 33.08
CA MET A 14 -25.58 -3.40 33.06
C MET A 14 -24.57 -2.91 34.09
N ALA A 15 -24.63 -3.39 35.34
CA ALA A 15 -23.67 -3.02 36.39
C ALA A 15 -22.24 -3.42 36.00
N SER A 16 -22.06 -4.65 35.50
CA SER A 16 -20.72 -5.10 35.01
C SER A 16 -20.22 -4.25 33.87
N PHE A 17 -21.09 -3.88 32.92
CA PHE A 17 -20.74 -3.00 31.80
C PHE A 17 -20.29 -1.62 32.29
N CYS A 18 -21.05 -1.01 33.23
CA CYS A 18 -20.71 0.29 33.80
C CYS A 18 -19.37 0.25 34.57
N ILE A 19 -19.11 -0.83 35.34
CA ILE A 19 -17.85 -1.00 36.07
C ILE A 19 -16.67 -1.14 35.10
N VAL A 20 -16.79 -1.97 34.06
CA VAL A 20 -15.74 -2.17 33.05
C VAL A 20 -15.51 -0.88 32.28
N LEU A 21 -16.56 -0.16 31.93
CA LEU A 21 -16.47 1.12 31.22
C LEU A 21 -15.79 2.19 32.10
N TYR A 22 -16.19 2.30 33.36
CA TYR A 22 -15.58 3.23 34.32
C TYR A 22 -14.09 2.93 34.55
N TRP A 23 -13.76 1.66 34.79
CA TRP A 23 -12.38 1.22 34.95
C TRP A 23 -11.55 1.48 33.68
N GLY A 24 -12.11 1.20 32.50
CA GLY A 24 -11.47 1.42 31.23
C GLY A 24 -11.17 2.91 30.97
N LEU A 25 -12.12 3.79 31.28
CA LEU A 25 -11.94 5.24 31.12
C LEU A 25 -10.92 5.81 32.11
N GLN A 26 -10.84 5.27 33.34
CA GLN A 26 -9.83 5.69 34.31
C GLN A 26 -8.41 5.16 33.99
N ASN A 27 -8.29 4.05 33.26
CA ASN A 27 -7.02 3.41 32.97
C ASN A 27 -6.76 3.33 31.45
N LEU A 28 -6.97 4.41 30.72
CA LEU A 28 -6.79 4.46 29.26
C LEU A 28 -5.39 3.99 28.83
N ASP A 29 -4.36 4.33 29.57
CA ASP A 29 -2.98 3.89 29.31
C ASP A 29 -2.83 2.37 29.39
N ARG A 30 -3.42 1.74 30.43
CA ARG A 30 -3.41 0.28 30.58
C ARG A 30 -4.23 -0.42 29.51
N VAL A 31 -5.39 0.15 29.17
CA VAL A 31 -6.23 -0.34 28.08
C VAL A 31 -5.47 -0.25 26.75
N GLY A 32 -4.76 0.87 26.52
CA GLY A 32 -3.90 1.03 25.35
C GLY A 32 -2.79 -0.02 25.28
N VAL A 33 -2.12 -0.29 26.37
CA VAL A 33 -1.08 -1.34 26.46
C VAL A 33 -1.66 -2.74 26.20
N ILE A 34 -2.83 -3.05 26.76
CA ILE A 34 -3.51 -4.34 26.54
C ILE A 34 -3.91 -4.47 25.07
N LEU A 35 -4.53 -3.44 24.48
CA LEU A 35 -4.94 -3.44 23.07
C LEU A 35 -3.74 -3.59 22.15
N ASN A 36 -2.63 -2.90 22.45
CA ASN A 36 -1.40 -2.99 21.65
C ASN A 36 -0.77 -4.40 21.74
N ARG A 37 -0.82 -5.02 22.93
CA ARG A 37 -0.36 -6.40 23.13
C ARG A 37 -1.22 -7.42 22.38
N VAL A 38 -2.56 -7.27 22.44
CA VAL A 38 -3.50 -8.11 21.69
C VAL A 38 -3.30 -7.90 20.18
N TRP A 39 -3.11 -6.65 19.75
CA TRP A 39 -2.83 -6.34 18.35
C TRP A 39 -1.52 -6.99 17.88
N GLY A 40 -0.45 -6.93 18.68
CA GLY A 40 0.81 -7.61 18.40
C GLY A 40 0.66 -9.12 18.20
N LEU A 41 -0.20 -9.77 18.97
CA LEU A 41 -0.49 -11.21 18.83
C LEU A 41 -1.32 -11.52 17.56
N VAL A 42 -2.22 -10.62 17.16
CA VAL A 42 -3.16 -10.84 16.03
C VAL A 42 -2.56 -10.38 14.71
N SER A 43 -1.68 -9.37 14.74
CA SER A 43 -1.14 -8.76 13.52
C SER A 43 -0.46 -9.73 12.56
N PRO A 44 0.34 -10.74 12.96
CA PRO A 44 0.94 -11.70 12.02
C PRO A 44 -0.12 -12.51 11.25
N PHE A 45 -1.25 -12.82 11.89
CA PHE A 45 -2.36 -13.55 11.24
C PHE A 45 -3.13 -12.66 10.26
N VAL A 46 -3.30 -11.38 10.58
CA VAL A 46 -3.93 -10.41 9.67
C VAL A 46 -3.01 -10.16 8.46
N VAL A 47 -1.72 -9.99 8.68
CA VAL A 47 -0.71 -9.90 7.61
C VAL A 47 -0.69 -11.16 6.77
N GLY A 48 -0.69 -12.34 7.41
CA GLY A 48 -0.72 -13.63 6.71
C GLY A 48 -2.00 -13.85 5.90
N GLY A 49 -3.16 -13.43 6.43
CA GLY A 49 -4.41 -13.40 5.68
C GLY A 49 -4.35 -12.49 4.46
N SER A 50 -3.78 -11.33 4.61
CA SER A 50 -3.54 -10.36 3.53
C SER A 50 -2.60 -10.91 2.47
N LEU A 51 -1.49 -11.51 2.88
CA LEU A 51 -0.54 -12.20 2.00
C LEU A 51 -1.21 -13.36 1.27
N ALA A 52 -2.09 -14.11 1.93
CA ALA A 52 -2.84 -15.19 1.28
C ALA A 52 -3.75 -14.65 0.17
N PHE A 53 -4.37 -13.50 0.33
CA PHE A 53 -5.13 -12.85 -0.75
C PHE A 53 -4.22 -12.45 -1.91
N ILE A 54 -3.07 -11.83 -1.64
CA ILE A 54 -2.09 -11.41 -2.65
C ILE A 54 -1.57 -12.63 -3.41
N LEU A 55 -1.08 -13.66 -2.72
CA LEU A 55 -0.53 -14.87 -3.31
C LEU A 55 -1.58 -15.72 -4.04
N ASN A 56 -2.85 -15.63 -3.67
CA ASN A 56 -3.93 -16.37 -4.34
C ASN A 56 -4.16 -15.94 -5.79
N VAL A 57 -3.75 -14.71 -6.16
CA VAL A 57 -3.87 -14.18 -7.52
C VAL A 57 -2.94 -14.95 -8.49
N PRO A 58 -1.62 -14.91 -8.32
CA PRO A 58 -0.69 -15.68 -9.17
C PRO A 58 -0.92 -17.19 -9.02
N MET A 59 -1.25 -17.69 -7.83
CA MET A 59 -1.55 -19.09 -7.61
C MET A 59 -2.71 -19.59 -8.48
N ARG A 60 -3.80 -18.83 -8.60
CA ARG A 60 -4.93 -19.17 -9.48
C ARG A 60 -4.55 -19.17 -10.96
N ALA A 61 -3.68 -18.24 -11.37
CA ALA A 61 -3.17 -18.21 -12.74
C ALA A 61 -2.34 -19.46 -13.05
N ILE A 62 -1.41 -19.81 -12.17
CA ILE A 62 -0.57 -21.00 -12.29
C ILE A 62 -1.42 -22.28 -12.22
N GLU A 63 -2.40 -22.33 -11.31
CA GLU A 63 -3.31 -23.47 -11.17
C GLU A 63 -4.14 -23.74 -12.45
N LYS A 64 -4.45 -22.71 -13.24
CA LYS A 64 -5.14 -22.87 -14.54
C LYS A 64 -4.23 -23.48 -15.61
N ILE A 65 -2.93 -23.22 -15.56
CA ILE A 65 -1.94 -23.69 -16.53
C ILE A 65 -1.56 -25.16 -16.26
N LEU A 66 -1.59 -25.59 -14.98
CA LEU A 66 -1.22 -26.93 -14.59
C LEU A 66 -2.25 -27.98 -15.08
N PRO A 67 -1.77 -29.13 -15.62
CA PRO A 67 -2.62 -30.18 -16.18
C PRO A 67 -3.58 -30.77 -15.14
N LYS A 68 -4.83 -30.99 -15.55
CA LYS A 68 -5.91 -31.50 -14.69
C LYS A 68 -5.69 -32.92 -14.15
N LYS A 69 -4.75 -33.67 -14.70
CA LYS A 69 -4.45 -35.04 -14.30
C LYS A 69 -3.84 -35.17 -12.89
N MET A 70 -3.24 -34.14 -12.33
CA MET A 70 -2.60 -34.13 -11.01
C MET A 70 -3.51 -33.59 -9.89
N VAL A 71 -4.74 -34.08 -9.76
CA VAL A 71 -5.78 -33.51 -8.90
C VAL A 71 -5.33 -33.28 -7.44
N LYS A 72 -4.64 -34.21 -6.81
CA LYS A 72 -4.19 -34.14 -5.40
C LYS A 72 -2.94 -33.26 -5.20
N MET A 73 -2.00 -33.27 -6.17
CA MET A 73 -0.74 -32.51 -6.07
C MET A 73 -0.77 -31.15 -6.75
N ARG A 74 -1.77 -30.91 -7.62
CA ARG A 74 -1.89 -29.68 -8.42
C ARG A 74 -1.83 -28.40 -7.57
N ARG A 75 -2.46 -28.44 -6.41
CA ARG A 75 -2.56 -27.30 -5.52
C ARG A 75 -1.25 -27.04 -4.76
N ALA A 76 -0.62 -28.11 -4.24
CA ALA A 76 0.68 -27.98 -3.60
C ALA A 76 1.75 -27.53 -4.61
N ALA A 77 1.72 -28.08 -5.83
CA ALA A 77 2.59 -27.65 -6.91
C ALA A 77 2.34 -26.20 -7.34
N ALA A 78 1.07 -25.78 -7.47
CA ALA A 78 0.72 -24.39 -7.77
C ALA A 78 1.20 -23.43 -6.69
N LEU A 79 1.06 -23.81 -5.41
CA LEU A 79 1.54 -23.00 -4.28
C LEU A 79 3.08 -22.91 -4.29
N ALA A 80 3.78 -24.04 -4.44
CA ALA A 80 5.23 -24.07 -4.50
C ALA A 80 5.77 -23.23 -5.67
N LEU A 81 5.15 -23.35 -6.86
CA LEU A 81 5.52 -22.58 -8.03
C LEU A 81 5.24 -21.08 -7.85
N THR A 82 4.13 -20.75 -7.20
CA THR A 82 3.77 -19.35 -6.87
C THR A 82 4.79 -18.75 -5.92
N LEU A 83 5.13 -19.47 -4.86
CA LEU A 83 6.13 -19.02 -3.89
C LEU A 83 7.49 -18.82 -4.54
N LEU A 84 7.91 -19.80 -5.35
CA LEU A 84 9.16 -19.74 -6.10
C LEU A 84 9.16 -18.56 -7.10
N ALA A 85 8.05 -18.33 -7.80
CA ALA A 85 7.91 -17.20 -8.72
C ALA A 85 7.98 -15.85 -7.99
N VAL A 86 7.24 -15.71 -6.88
CA VAL A 86 7.23 -14.45 -6.10
C VAL A 86 8.59 -14.20 -5.44
N LEU A 87 9.20 -15.21 -4.83
CA LEU A 87 10.55 -15.10 -4.27
C LEU A 87 11.59 -14.85 -5.37
N GLY A 88 11.45 -15.49 -6.53
CA GLY A 88 12.31 -15.26 -7.69
C GLY A 88 12.23 -13.83 -8.21
N VAL A 89 11.03 -13.28 -8.34
CA VAL A 89 10.83 -11.87 -8.72
C VAL A 89 11.42 -10.95 -7.66
N LEU A 90 11.18 -11.22 -6.37
CA LEU A 90 11.74 -10.41 -5.28
C LEU A 90 13.27 -10.46 -5.27
N ALA A 91 13.84 -11.65 -5.40
CA ALA A 91 15.30 -11.82 -5.50
C ALA A 91 15.87 -11.09 -6.71
N LEU A 92 15.23 -11.19 -7.87
CA LEU A 92 15.66 -10.51 -9.10
C LEU A 92 15.63 -9.00 -8.91
N VAL A 93 14.54 -8.45 -8.33
CA VAL A 93 14.42 -7.02 -8.01
C VAL A 93 15.52 -6.58 -7.07
N LEU A 94 15.77 -7.33 -5.99
CA LEU A 94 16.83 -7.01 -5.03
C LEU A 94 18.23 -7.09 -5.67
N LEU A 95 18.51 -8.13 -6.46
CA LEU A 95 19.79 -8.30 -7.15
C LEU A 95 20.04 -7.22 -8.21
N LEU A 96 18.99 -6.69 -8.83
CA LEU A 96 19.11 -5.58 -9.79
C LEU A 96 19.26 -4.22 -9.07
N ILE A 97 18.43 -3.99 -8.04
CA ILE A 97 18.36 -2.67 -7.38
C ILE A 97 19.54 -2.46 -6.42
N LEU A 98 19.86 -3.42 -5.54
CA LEU A 98 20.85 -3.22 -4.48
C LEU A 98 22.24 -2.83 -4.99
N PRO A 99 22.83 -3.53 -5.99
CA PRO A 99 24.14 -3.15 -6.50
C PRO A 99 24.12 -1.79 -7.20
N GLN A 100 23.02 -1.49 -7.93
CA GLN A 100 22.88 -0.21 -8.63
C GLN A 100 22.68 0.94 -7.64
N LEU A 101 21.87 0.76 -6.61
CA LEU A 101 21.70 1.73 -5.53
C LEU A 101 23.03 2.02 -4.84
N GLY A 102 23.81 0.99 -4.49
CA GLY A 102 25.11 1.17 -3.85
C GLY A 102 26.07 2.01 -4.72
N ARG A 103 26.16 1.71 -6.01
CA ARG A 103 26.98 2.48 -6.97
C ARG A 103 26.46 3.90 -7.15
N THR A 104 25.13 4.07 -7.26
CA THR A 104 24.51 5.38 -7.45
C THR A 104 24.70 6.25 -6.22
N ILE A 105 24.49 5.71 -5.01
CA ILE A 105 24.73 6.42 -3.75
C ILE A 105 26.20 6.84 -3.62
N ALA A 106 27.13 5.95 -3.93
CA ALA A 106 28.55 6.29 -3.93
C ALA A 106 28.90 7.38 -4.96
N SER A 107 28.33 7.30 -6.17
CA SER A 107 28.49 8.32 -7.21
C SER A 107 27.90 9.67 -6.81
N ILE A 108 26.71 9.67 -6.20
CA ILE A 108 26.06 10.88 -5.67
C ILE A 108 26.91 11.49 -4.57
N GLY A 109 27.39 10.69 -3.61
CA GLY A 109 28.28 11.18 -2.54
C GLY A 109 29.56 11.84 -3.05
N ALA A 110 30.11 11.34 -4.17
CA ALA A 110 31.28 11.92 -4.81
C ALA A 110 30.97 13.21 -5.61
N GLN A 111 29.79 13.31 -6.20
CA GLN A 111 29.39 14.42 -7.09
C GLN A 111 28.65 15.54 -6.34
N LEU A 112 28.06 15.25 -5.17
CA LEU A 112 27.27 16.21 -4.40
C LEU A 112 28.02 17.52 -4.06
N PRO A 113 29.31 17.50 -3.65
CA PRO A 113 30.04 18.74 -3.42
C PRO A 113 30.22 19.59 -4.68
N GLY A 114 30.47 18.95 -5.82
CA GLY A 114 30.60 19.65 -7.11
C GLY A 114 29.27 20.22 -7.62
N PHE A 115 28.21 19.47 -7.48
CA PHE A 115 26.83 19.92 -7.77
C PHE A 115 26.45 21.14 -6.92
N TRP A 116 26.77 21.10 -5.63
CA TRP A 116 26.51 22.22 -4.71
C TRP A 116 27.32 23.47 -5.09
N ALA A 117 28.60 23.33 -5.35
CA ALA A 117 29.40 24.44 -5.81
C ALA A 117 28.87 25.06 -7.13
N GLY A 118 28.36 24.22 -8.04
CA GLY A 118 27.64 24.64 -9.23
C GLY A 118 26.36 25.43 -8.94
N CYS A 119 25.55 24.96 -8.01
CA CYS A 119 24.32 25.64 -7.58
C CYS A 119 24.63 27.00 -6.93
N GLN A 120 25.65 27.07 -6.08
CA GLN A 120 26.08 28.32 -5.45
C GLN A 120 26.55 29.34 -6.51
N LYS A 121 27.34 28.88 -7.48
CA LYS A 121 27.79 29.74 -8.57
C LYS A 121 26.64 30.25 -9.44
N TRP A 122 25.71 29.36 -9.80
CA TRP A 122 24.52 29.73 -10.57
C TRP A 122 23.63 30.71 -9.81
N LEU A 123 23.47 30.51 -8.49
CA LEU A 123 22.69 31.42 -7.63
C LEU A 123 23.38 32.79 -7.52
N ALA A 124 24.71 32.84 -7.38
CA ALA A 124 25.47 34.06 -7.37
C ALA A 124 25.36 34.84 -8.71
N ASP A 125 25.43 34.13 -9.85
CA ASP A 125 25.23 34.73 -11.17
C ASP A 125 23.82 35.27 -11.36
N LEU A 126 22.79 34.58 -10.80
CA LEU A 126 21.41 35.05 -10.79
C LEU A 126 21.18 36.29 -9.90
N MET A 127 21.85 36.36 -8.73
CA MET A 127 21.79 37.52 -7.85
C MET A 127 22.39 38.77 -8.51
N VAL A 128 23.48 38.60 -9.28
CA VAL A 128 24.06 39.69 -10.07
C VAL A 128 23.10 40.17 -11.16
N GLN A 129 22.33 39.27 -11.77
CA GLN A 129 21.36 39.63 -12.82
C GLN A 129 20.06 40.23 -12.27
N TYR A 130 19.65 39.85 -11.05
CA TYR A 130 18.38 40.26 -10.42
C TYR A 130 18.63 40.70 -8.97
N PRO A 131 18.97 41.99 -8.72
CA PRO A 131 19.28 42.51 -7.37
C PRO A 131 18.14 42.36 -6.34
N VAL A 132 16.89 42.24 -6.80
CA VAL A 132 15.74 41.99 -5.93
C VAL A 132 15.84 40.64 -5.20
N LEU A 133 16.62 39.69 -5.73
CA LEU A 133 16.82 38.39 -5.09
C LEU A 133 17.84 38.44 -3.94
N GLU A 134 18.67 39.50 -3.88
CA GLU A 134 19.70 39.68 -2.84
C GLU A 134 19.03 39.95 -1.47
N GLU A 135 17.91 40.68 -1.45
CA GLU A 135 17.11 40.98 -0.27
C GLU A 135 16.40 39.72 0.29
N TRP A 136 16.01 38.80 -0.59
CA TRP A 136 15.43 37.50 -0.22
C TRP A 136 16.49 36.47 0.19
N ALA A 137 17.68 36.55 -0.37
CA ALA A 137 18.78 35.61 -0.14
C ALA A 137 19.57 35.92 1.14
N SER A 138 19.54 37.15 1.63
CA SER A 138 20.17 37.58 2.90
C SER A 138 19.38 37.17 4.15
N SER A 139 18.16 36.64 4.00
CA SER A 139 17.43 36.04 5.09
C SER A 139 18.07 34.69 5.50
N GLU A 140 18.02 34.35 6.80
CA GLU A 140 18.56 33.16 7.50
C GLU A 140 18.42 31.81 6.74
N PHE A 141 17.62 31.80 5.65
CA PHE A 141 17.30 30.63 4.86
C PHE A 141 18.50 30.02 4.11
N ILE A 142 19.54 30.81 3.74
CA ILE A 142 20.70 30.31 3.01
C ILE A 142 21.81 29.84 3.94
N THR A 143 21.92 30.38 5.13
CA THR A 143 22.98 30.04 6.11
C THR A 143 22.72 28.66 6.74
N ASP A 144 21.47 28.28 6.89
CA ASP A 144 21.09 26.96 7.46
C ASP A 144 21.26 25.78 6.48
N TRP A 145 21.34 26.07 5.16
CA TRP A 145 21.47 25.02 4.14
C TRP A 145 22.87 24.38 4.11
N GLU A 146 23.92 25.09 4.48
CA GLU A 146 25.26 24.48 4.63
C GLU A 146 25.27 23.42 5.74
N GLY A 147 24.59 23.69 6.86
CA GLY A 147 24.38 22.72 7.92
C GLY A 147 23.51 21.53 7.49
N ALA A 148 22.43 21.79 6.75
CA ALA A 148 21.55 20.74 6.24
C ALA A 148 22.25 19.87 5.18
N ILE A 149 23.05 20.45 4.29
CA ILE A 149 23.76 19.70 3.25
C ILE A 149 24.96 18.95 3.80
N THR A 150 25.71 19.53 4.74
CA THR A 150 26.76 18.81 5.46
C THR A 150 26.15 17.66 6.27
N ALA A 151 25.01 17.86 6.93
CA ALA A 151 24.29 16.78 7.61
C ALA A 151 23.81 15.69 6.65
N VAL A 152 23.29 16.06 5.48
CA VAL A 152 22.90 15.11 4.42
C VAL A 152 24.14 14.43 3.81
N ALA A 153 25.20 15.17 3.50
CA ALA A 153 26.45 14.61 2.99
C ALA A 153 27.13 13.70 4.01
N ASP A 154 27.11 14.07 5.29
CA ASP A 154 27.62 13.25 6.40
C ASP A 154 26.70 12.06 6.66
N TRP A 155 25.38 12.22 6.52
CA TRP A 155 24.44 11.11 6.53
C TRP A 155 24.73 10.14 5.36
N PHE A 156 25.05 10.63 4.17
CA PHE A 156 25.48 9.80 3.03
C PHE A 156 26.89 9.23 3.21
N LYS A 157 27.87 10.00 3.72
CA LYS A 157 29.27 9.58 3.94
C LYS A 157 29.42 8.65 5.15
N ASN A 158 28.75 8.92 6.25
CA ASN A 158 28.75 8.10 7.47
C ASN A 158 27.79 6.93 7.36
N GLY A 159 27.23 6.77 6.16
CA GLY A 159 26.31 5.75 5.77
C GLY A 159 24.92 6.04 6.34
N GLY A 160 23.98 6.37 5.46
CA GLY A 160 22.61 5.93 5.64
C GLY A 160 22.54 4.41 5.92
N PHE A 161 23.67 3.73 5.71
CA PHE A 161 24.05 2.41 6.21
C PHE A 161 24.56 2.39 7.66
N ALA A 162 24.78 3.52 8.35
CA ALA A 162 24.99 3.51 9.82
C ALA A 162 23.70 3.18 10.59
N LEU A 163 22.56 3.11 9.92
CA LEU A 163 21.44 2.25 10.38
C LEU A 163 21.88 0.79 10.51
N VAL A 164 22.96 0.38 9.86
CA VAL A 164 23.66 -0.89 10.07
C VAL A 164 24.71 -0.81 11.18
N GLY A 165 25.19 0.36 11.58
CA GLY A 165 26.22 0.54 12.63
C GLY A 165 25.70 0.46 14.07
N ASN A 166 24.43 0.77 14.32
CA ASN A 166 23.70 0.36 15.52
C ASN A 166 23.08 -1.04 15.34
N ALA A 167 23.86 -1.94 14.73
CA ALA A 167 23.46 -3.25 14.26
C ALA A 167 22.81 -4.13 15.35
N ALA A 168 23.09 -3.93 16.60
CA ALA A 168 22.51 -4.74 17.69
C ALA A 168 21.04 -4.38 17.96
N THR A 169 20.67 -3.10 17.98
CA THR A 169 19.29 -2.66 18.22
C THR A 169 18.44 -2.62 16.94
N ALA A 170 19.06 -2.28 15.81
CA ALA A 170 18.39 -2.39 14.52
C ALA A 170 18.22 -3.85 14.08
N ALA A 171 19.21 -4.72 14.33
CA ALA A 171 19.13 -6.15 14.04
C ALA A 171 18.00 -6.84 14.82
N THR A 172 17.81 -6.55 16.11
CA THR A 172 16.69 -7.12 16.87
C THR A 172 15.33 -6.68 16.34
N GLY A 173 15.16 -5.41 15.96
CA GLY A 173 13.92 -4.90 15.35
C GLY A 173 13.67 -5.49 13.95
N ILE A 174 14.70 -5.67 13.14
CA ILE A 174 14.63 -6.30 11.82
C ILE A 174 14.33 -7.80 11.98
N VAL A 175 15.02 -8.50 12.86
CA VAL A 175 14.79 -9.94 13.12
C VAL A 175 13.37 -10.19 13.59
N MET A 176 12.83 -9.39 14.52
CA MET A 176 11.43 -9.52 14.96
C MET A 176 10.44 -9.33 13.81
N ARG A 177 10.64 -8.34 12.95
CA ARG A 177 9.79 -8.12 11.77
C ARG A 177 9.92 -9.25 10.73
N PHE A 178 11.13 -9.82 10.60
CA PHE A 178 11.33 -11.03 9.79
C PHE A 178 10.57 -12.23 10.35
N VAL A 179 10.62 -12.45 11.66
CA VAL A 179 9.87 -13.52 12.34
C VAL A 179 8.37 -13.34 12.11
N ASP A 180 7.83 -12.15 12.33
CA ASP A 180 6.41 -11.84 12.08
C ASP A 180 6.02 -12.06 10.61
N PHE A 181 6.88 -11.66 9.68
CA PHE A 181 6.67 -11.89 8.25
C PHE A 181 6.66 -13.40 7.92
N PHE A 182 7.61 -14.17 8.45
CA PHE A 182 7.66 -15.62 8.24
C PHE A 182 6.47 -16.34 8.86
N ILE A 183 6.05 -15.97 10.06
CA ILE A 183 4.82 -16.49 10.68
C ILE A 183 3.62 -16.18 9.79
N GLY A 184 3.50 -14.93 9.33
CA GLY A 184 2.46 -14.51 8.39
C GLY A 184 2.50 -15.29 7.07
N LEU A 185 3.69 -15.53 6.52
CA LEU A 185 3.87 -16.28 5.28
C LEU A 185 3.47 -17.76 5.45
N ILE A 186 3.89 -18.41 6.55
CA ILE A 186 3.48 -19.78 6.88
C ILE A 186 1.96 -19.84 7.03
N PHE A 187 1.37 -18.91 7.75
CA PHE A 187 -0.07 -18.83 7.90
C PHE A 187 -0.79 -18.62 6.56
N ALA A 188 -0.26 -17.75 5.69
CA ALA A 188 -0.78 -17.54 4.34
C ALA A 188 -0.74 -18.83 3.50
N MET A 189 0.34 -19.59 3.59
CA MET A 189 0.45 -20.90 2.91
C MET A 189 -0.61 -21.87 3.43
N TYR A 190 -0.76 -21.99 4.76
CA TYR A 190 -1.82 -22.84 5.35
C TYR A 190 -3.21 -22.43 4.91
N LEU A 191 -3.51 -21.11 4.91
CA LEU A 191 -4.78 -20.60 4.42
C LEU A 191 -5.02 -20.97 2.95
N LEU A 192 -4.01 -20.86 2.09
CA LEU A 192 -4.12 -21.18 0.67
C LEU A 192 -4.32 -22.66 0.43
N VAL A 193 -3.64 -23.53 1.17
CA VAL A 193 -3.82 -24.99 1.10
C VAL A 193 -5.20 -25.39 1.60
N CYS A 194 -5.62 -24.85 2.74
CA CYS A 194 -6.84 -25.27 3.44
C CYS A 194 -8.08 -24.43 3.10
N LYS A 195 -7.98 -23.45 2.17
CA LYS A 195 -9.06 -22.47 1.89
C LYS A 195 -10.44 -23.11 1.64
N GLU A 196 -10.50 -24.27 0.96
CA GLU A 196 -11.78 -24.94 0.68
C GLU A 196 -12.35 -25.63 1.91
N THR A 197 -11.49 -26.26 2.70
CA THR A 197 -11.88 -26.90 3.96
C THR A 197 -12.37 -25.85 4.95
N LEU A 198 -11.60 -24.74 5.11
CA LEU A 198 -12.00 -23.63 5.96
C LEU A 198 -13.30 -22.97 5.49
N ALA A 199 -13.46 -22.76 4.18
CA ALA A 199 -14.70 -22.21 3.62
C ALA A 199 -15.91 -23.15 3.86
N ARG A 200 -15.70 -24.48 3.76
CA ARG A 200 -16.72 -25.47 4.06
C ARG A 200 -17.10 -25.44 5.54
N GLN A 201 -16.11 -25.46 6.43
CA GLN A 201 -16.32 -25.39 7.88
C GLN A 201 -17.03 -24.10 8.28
N ALA A 202 -16.60 -22.94 7.74
CA ALA A 202 -17.26 -21.66 7.98
C ALA A 202 -18.72 -21.69 7.51
N LYS A 203 -19.03 -22.26 6.34
CA LYS A 203 -20.39 -22.41 5.86
C LYS A 203 -21.22 -23.33 6.79
N MET A 204 -20.64 -24.46 7.22
CA MET A 204 -21.33 -25.35 8.15
C MET A 204 -21.66 -24.65 9.46
N LEU A 205 -20.74 -23.87 10.04
CA LEU A 205 -20.97 -23.08 11.24
C LEU A 205 -22.08 -22.04 11.02
N LEU A 206 -22.05 -21.31 9.91
CA LEU A 206 -23.04 -20.29 9.57
C LEU A 206 -24.46 -20.89 9.45
N TYR A 207 -24.60 -22.05 8.82
CA TYR A 207 -25.91 -22.72 8.69
C TYR A 207 -26.37 -23.41 9.98
N ALA A 208 -25.42 -23.90 10.81
CA ALA A 208 -25.77 -24.55 12.07
C ALA A 208 -26.27 -23.59 13.16
N TRP A 209 -25.63 -22.38 13.23
CA TRP A 209 -25.91 -21.43 14.33
C TRP A 209 -26.74 -20.21 13.89
N GLY A 210 -26.96 -20.03 12.60
CA GLY A 210 -27.72 -18.90 12.06
C GLY A 210 -28.90 -19.29 11.19
N PRO A 211 -29.91 -18.40 11.04
CA PRO A 211 -30.97 -18.62 10.08
C PRO A 211 -30.42 -18.63 8.66
N ALA A 212 -30.91 -19.54 7.81
CA ALA A 212 -30.42 -19.77 6.44
C ALA A 212 -30.24 -18.48 5.63
N HIS A 213 -31.25 -17.58 5.70
CA HIS A 213 -31.20 -16.28 5.01
C HIS A 213 -30.02 -15.38 5.44
N ARG A 214 -29.60 -15.39 6.73
CA ARG A 214 -28.42 -14.64 7.17
C ARG A 214 -27.12 -15.31 6.73
N ALA A 215 -27.07 -16.65 6.77
CA ALA A 215 -25.95 -17.42 6.30
C ALA A 215 -25.67 -17.17 4.81
N GLU A 216 -26.70 -17.17 3.96
CA GLU A 216 -26.61 -16.86 2.54
C GLU A 216 -26.06 -15.45 2.28
N LYS A 217 -26.55 -14.43 3.00
CA LYS A 217 -26.04 -13.06 2.90
C LYS A 217 -24.54 -12.96 3.25
N VAL A 218 -24.14 -13.62 4.34
CA VAL A 218 -22.70 -13.62 4.73
C VAL A 218 -21.85 -14.30 3.67
N ILE A 219 -22.31 -15.40 3.09
CA ILE A 219 -21.61 -16.11 2.00
C ILE A 219 -21.53 -15.24 0.74
N GLU A 220 -22.58 -14.52 0.40
CA GLU A 220 -22.61 -13.58 -0.73
C GLU A 220 -21.60 -12.45 -0.52
N VAL A 221 -21.58 -11.83 0.66
CA VAL A 221 -20.60 -10.80 1.03
C VAL A 221 -19.17 -11.34 0.96
N ALA A 222 -18.90 -12.54 1.49
CA ALA A 222 -17.59 -13.18 1.43
C ALA A 222 -17.15 -13.44 -0.03
N ARG A 223 -18.08 -13.84 -0.90
CA ARG A 223 -17.82 -14.03 -2.33
C ARG A 223 -17.48 -12.70 -3.03
N LEU A 224 -18.28 -11.66 -2.76
CA LEU A 224 -18.05 -10.31 -3.26
C LEU A 224 -16.67 -9.80 -2.83
N THR A 225 -16.33 -9.95 -1.54
CA THR A 225 -15.03 -9.58 -0.98
C THR A 225 -13.89 -10.27 -1.74
N GLY A 226 -13.93 -11.60 -1.84
CA GLY A 226 -12.90 -12.37 -2.53
C GLY A 226 -12.74 -11.97 -4.01
N HIS A 227 -13.83 -11.64 -4.70
CA HIS A 227 -13.81 -11.19 -6.08
C HIS A 227 -13.21 -9.78 -6.22
N THR A 228 -13.63 -8.84 -5.36
CA THR A 228 -13.13 -7.46 -5.35
C THR A 228 -11.64 -7.42 -5.05
N PHE A 229 -11.18 -8.14 -4.02
CA PHE A 229 -9.75 -8.26 -3.70
C PHE A 229 -8.93 -8.85 -4.85
N SER A 230 -9.39 -9.95 -5.44
CA SER A 230 -8.67 -10.60 -6.53
C SER A 230 -8.56 -9.70 -7.75
N LYS A 231 -9.63 -8.99 -8.12
CA LYS A 231 -9.61 -8.04 -9.25
C LYS A 231 -8.69 -6.85 -8.98
N PHE A 232 -8.78 -6.25 -7.79
CA PHE A 232 -7.95 -5.11 -7.43
C PHE A 232 -6.46 -5.47 -7.46
N LEU A 233 -6.07 -6.54 -6.78
CA LEU A 233 -4.66 -6.97 -6.71
C LEU A 233 -4.12 -7.37 -8.09
N SER A 234 -4.92 -8.06 -8.91
CA SER A 234 -4.51 -8.37 -10.29
C SER A 234 -4.31 -7.11 -11.12
N GLY A 235 -5.21 -6.13 -10.96
CA GLY A 235 -5.11 -4.83 -11.63
C GLY A 235 -3.86 -4.08 -11.19
N GLN A 236 -3.59 -4.00 -9.89
CA GLN A 236 -2.44 -3.30 -9.34
C GLN A 236 -1.09 -3.90 -9.79
N CYS A 237 -0.99 -5.24 -9.79
CA CYS A 237 0.21 -5.90 -10.32
C CYS A 237 0.39 -5.65 -11.81
N LEU A 238 -0.68 -5.69 -12.60
CA LEU A 238 -0.62 -5.43 -14.04
C LEU A 238 -0.24 -3.98 -14.31
N GLU A 239 -0.82 -3.02 -13.61
CA GLU A 239 -0.49 -1.60 -13.68
C GLU A 239 0.98 -1.35 -13.38
N ALA A 240 1.51 -1.92 -12.29
CA ALA A 240 2.92 -1.82 -11.92
C ALA A 240 3.86 -2.33 -13.03
N CYS A 241 3.54 -3.46 -13.66
CA CYS A 241 4.29 -3.99 -14.79
C CYS A 241 4.23 -3.08 -16.01
N ILE A 242 3.05 -2.54 -16.32
CA ILE A 242 2.86 -1.62 -17.46
C ILE A 242 3.64 -0.32 -17.23
N LEU A 243 3.52 0.29 -16.04
CA LEU A 243 4.24 1.52 -15.70
C LEU A 243 5.75 1.31 -15.77
N GLY A 244 6.29 0.28 -15.13
CA GLY A 244 7.71 -0.02 -15.22
C GLY A 244 8.20 -0.20 -16.65
N SER A 245 7.41 -0.87 -17.50
CA SER A 245 7.74 -1.05 -18.91
C SER A 245 7.70 0.26 -19.68
N LEU A 246 6.71 1.12 -19.45
CA LEU A 246 6.59 2.43 -20.08
C LEU A 246 7.75 3.34 -19.71
N PHE A 247 8.15 3.35 -18.42
CA PHE A 247 9.33 4.09 -17.98
C PHE A 247 10.61 3.54 -18.60
N ALA A 248 10.77 2.21 -18.66
CA ALA A 248 11.94 1.60 -19.30
C ALA A 248 12.05 2.01 -20.77
N VAL A 249 10.96 1.91 -21.52
CA VAL A 249 10.93 2.28 -22.94
C VAL A 249 11.11 3.78 -23.13
N GLY A 250 10.39 4.62 -22.39
CA GLY A 250 10.48 6.08 -22.50
C GLY A 250 11.86 6.60 -22.17
N MET A 251 12.47 6.14 -21.08
CA MET A 251 13.82 6.53 -20.68
C MET A 251 14.87 6.03 -21.68
N LEU A 252 14.71 4.83 -22.24
CA LEU A 252 15.62 4.28 -23.24
C LEU A 252 15.57 5.10 -24.53
N LEU A 253 14.37 5.47 -24.99
CA LEU A 253 14.18 6.33 -26.17
C LEU A 253 14.81 7.72 -25.97
N CYS A 254 14.68 8.28 -24.78
CA CYS A 254 15.27 9.58 -24.41
C CYS A 254 16.76 9.46 -24.02
N ARG A 255 17.39 8.29 -24.10
CA ARG A 255 18.79 8.03 -23.72
C ARG A 255 19.13 8.53 -22.32
N MET A 256 18.21 8.35 -21.36
CA MET A 256 18.39 8.76 -19.97
C MET A 256 19.27 7.77 -19.19
N PRO A 257 20.01 8.21 -18.15
CA PRO A 257 20.77 7.32 -17.30
C PRO A 257 19.86 6.51 -16.37
N TYR A 258 20.41 5.44 -15.80
CA TYR A 258 19.75 4.61 -14.79
C TYR A 258 18.40 3.96 -15.20
N VAL A 259 18.19 3.69 -16.50
CA VAL A 259 16.94 3.13 -17.04
C VAL A 259 16.45 1.94 -16.22
N THR A 260 17.30 0.93 -16.03
CA THR A 260 16.92 -0.30 -15.32
C THR A 260 16.57 -0.03 -13.85
N LEU A 261 17.36 0.79 -13.17
CA LEU A 261 17.14 1.11 -11.76
C LEU A 261 15.82 1.84 -11.57
N ILE A 262 15.60 2.91 -12.34
CA ILE A 262 14.42 3.78 -12.17
C ILE A 262 13.15 3.08 -12.63
N SER A 263 13.17 2.36 -13.75
CA SER A 263 11.99 1.63 -14.23
C SER A 263 11.55 0.52 -13.28
N VAL A 264 12.49 -0.24 -12.72
CA VAL A 264 12.18 -1.26 -11.72
C VAL A 264 11.73 -0.62 -10.40
N LEU A 265 12.37 0.49 -9.99
CA LEU A 265 11.98 1.24 -8.80
C LEU A 265 10.54 1.76 -8.94
N VAL A 266 10.20 2.37 -10.08
CA VAL A 266 8.83 2.82 -10.38
C VAL A 266 7.85 1.66 -10.37
N ALA A 267 8.19 0.52 -10.99
CA ALA A 267 7.33 -0.67 -10.99
C ALA A 267 7.06 -1.18 -9.56
N VAL A 268 8.08 -1.23 -8.71
CA VAL A 268 7.94 -1.69 -7.32
C VAL A 268 7.15 -0.68 -6.48
N THR A 269 7.48 0.61 -6.60
CA THR A 269 6.77 1.65 -5.86
C THR A 269 5.33 1.81 -6.33
N ALA A 270 5.02 1.61 -7.61
CA ALA A 270 3.66 1.63 -8.16
C ALA A 270 2.72 0.60 -7.51
N LEU A 271 3.24 -0.43 -6.84
CA LEU A 271 2.41 -1.29 -6.00
C LEU A 271 1.77 -0.54 -4.81
N ILE A 272 2.30 0.62 -4.44
CA ILE A 272 1.70 1.52 -3.44
C ILE A 272 0.68 2.41 -4.17
N PRO A 273 -0.63 2.19 -3.99
CA PRO A 273 -1.63 2.93 -4.75
C PRO A 273 -1.53 4.44 -4.51
N VAL A 274 -1.73 5.22 -5.56
CA VAL A 274 -1.70 6.69 -5.59
C VAL A 274 -0.30 7.27 -5.42
N PHE A 275 0.46 6.86 -4.42
CA PHE A 275 1.76 7.46 -4.09
C PHE A 275 2.95 6.82 -4.80
N GLY A 276 2.79 5.58 -5.26
CA GLY A 276 3.92 4.78 -5.74
C GLY A 276 4.67 5.38 -6.93
N ALA A 277 3.95 5.82 -7.95
CA ALA A 277 4.53 6.45 -9.13
C ALA A 277 5.26 7.76 -8.78
N PHE A 278 4.71 8.58 -7.85
CA PHE A 278 5.32 9.82 -7.40
C PHE A 278 6.61 9.58 -6.60
N ILE A 279 6.62 8.56 -5.73
CA ILE A 279 7.83 8.15 -5.00
C ILE A 279 8.91 7.72 -5.99
N GLY A 280 8.56 6.89 -6.97
CA GLY A 280 9.48 6.46 -8.02
C GLY A 280 10.01 7.62 -8.85
N CYS A 281 9.13 8.58 -9.19
CA CYS A 281 9.52 9.81 -9.89
C CYS A 281 10.48 10.67 -9.08
N PHE A 282 10.17 10.94 -7.82
CA PHE A 282 11.00 11.76 -6.95
C PHE A 282 12.41 11.17 -6.81
N LEU A 283 12.51 9.87 -6.53
CA LEU A 283 13.81 9.19 -6.44
C LEU A 283 14.54 9.15 -7.78
N GLY A 284 13.83 8.89 -8.87
CA GLY A 284 14.39 8.87 -10.22
C GLY A 284 14.91 10.24 -10.65
N ALA A 285 14.10 11.29 -10.44
CA ALA A 285 14.49 12.66 -10.72
C ALA A 285 15.72 13.08 -9.90
N PHE A 286 15.76 12.71 -8.62
CA PHE A 286 16.89 12.98 -7.74
C PHE A 286 18.18 12.30 -8.24
N PHE A 287 18.12 11.01 -8.63
CA PHE A 287 19.29 10.31 -9.15
C PHE A 287 19.83 10.92 -10.45
N ILE A 288 18.93 11.37 -11.34
CA ILE A 288 19.33 11.99 -12.60
C ILE A 288 19.83 13.42 -12.36
N LEU A 289 19.22 14.19 -11.44
CA LEU A 289 19.54 15.57 -11.13
C LEU A 289 21.01 15.75 -10.73
N VAL A 290 21.54 14.84 -9.92
CA VAL A 290 22.93 14.89 -9.45
C VAL A 290 23.94 14.73 -10.60
N GLN A 291 23.58 13.99 -11.67
CA GLN A 291 24.44 13.83 -12.84
C GLN A 291 24.24 14.93 -13.88
N ASN A 292 22.98 15.22 -14.22
CA ASN A 292 22.65 16.17 -15.28
C ASN A 292 21.29 16.83 -14.99
N PRO A 293 21.29 18.11 -14.54
CA PRO A 293 20.06 18.83 -14.21
C PRO A 293 19.08 18.94 -15.39
N ILE A 294 19.61 19.12 -16.62
CA ILE A 294 18.76 19.25 -17.81
C ILE A 294 18.02 17.92 -18.10
N GLN A 295 18.72 16.80 -17.94
CA GLN A 295 18.07 15.47 -18.13
C GLN A 295 17.04 15.18 -17.02
N ALA A 296 17.24 15.69 -15.80
CA ALA A 296 16.25 15.57 -14.73
C ALA A 296 14.95 16.31 -15.08
N VAL A 297 15.03 17.49 -15.68
CA VAL A 297 13.85 18.23 -16.18
C VAL A 297 13.12 17.41 -17.24
N TRP A 298 13.86 16.87 -18.22
CA TRP A 298 13.27 16.01 -19.26
C TRP A 298 12.66 14.72 -18.69
N PHE A 299 13.23 14.16 -17.63
CA PHE A 299 12.65 13.02 -16.94
C PHE A 299 11.32 13.38 -16.26
N VAL A 300 11.21 14.55 -15.64
CA VAL A 300 9.94 15.02 -15.05
C VAL A 300 8.89 15.22 -16.16
N VAL A 301 9.27 15.78 -17.31
CA VAL A 301 8.37 15.90 -18.48
C VAL A 301 7.91 14.53 -18.96
N LEU A 302 8.84 13.58 -19.10
CA LEU A 302 8.49 12.18 -19.45
C LEU A 302 7.53 11.57 -18.43
N PHE A 303 7.80 11.77 -17.13
CA PHE A 303 6.91 11.31 -16.07
C PHE A 303 5.50 11.87 -16.22
N LEU A 304 5.36 13.18 -16.42
CA LEU A 304 4.07 13.82 -16.60
C LEU A 304 3.32 13.27 -17.83
N CYS A 305 4.03 13.04 -18.94
CA CYS A 305 3.44 12.41 -20.13
C CYS A 305 2.94 10.99 -19.85
N ILE A 306 3.75 10.18 -19.15
CA ILE A 306 3.37 8.80 -18.79
C ILE A 306 2.18 8.83 -17.82
N GLN A 307 2.15 9.76 -16.84
CA GLN A 307 1.05 9.90 -15.90
C GLN A 307 -0.27 10.29 -16.60
N GLN A 308 -0.23 11.10 -17.66
CA GLN A 308 -1.42 11.39 -18.47
C GLN A 308 -1.92 10.14 -19.19
N ILE A 309 -1.03 9.33 -19.73
CA ILE A 309 -1.40 8.05 -20.37
C ILE A 309 -1.96 7.08 -19.32
N GLU A 310 -1.31 6.98 -18.18
CA GLU A 310 -1.74 6.12 -17.07
C GLU A 310 -3.12 6.52 -16.57
N GLY A 311 -3.30 7.77 -16.16
CA GLY A 311 -4.55 8.25 -15.56
C GLY A 311 -5.76 8.22 -16.50
N ASN A 312 -5.56 8.49 -17.80
CA ASN A 312 -6.65 8.57 -18.76
C ASN A 312 -6.91 7.25 -19.51
N LEU A 313 -5.90 6.40 -19.70
CA LEU A 313 -6.02 5.22 -20.54
C LEU A 313 -5.83 3.90 -19.77
N ILE A 314 -4.80 3.80 -18.96
CA ILE A 314 -4.39 2.55 -18.29
C ILE A 314 -5.20 2.33 -17.04
N TYR A 315 -5.21 3.28 -16.11
CA TYR A 315 -5.87 3.16 -14.82
C TYR A 315 -7.37 2.84 -14.95
N PRO A 316 -8.18 3.52 -15.79
CA PRO A 316 -9.59 3.20 -15.93
C PRO A 316 -9.84 1.78 -16.47
N LYS A 317 -8.96 1.28 -17.34
CA LYS A 317 -9.11 -0.05 -17.94
C LYS A 317 -8.62 -1.18 -17.03
N VAL A 318 -7.55 -0.94 -16.29
CA VAL A 318 -6.84 -1.98 -15.51
C VAL A 318 -7.36 -2.04 -14.08
N VAL A 319 -7.48 -0.91 -13.40
CA VAL A 319 -7.83 -0.83 -11.96
C VAL A 319 -9.22 -0.22 -11.75
N GLY A 320 -9.58 0.84 -12.48
CA GLY A 320 -10.73 1.69 -12.21
C GLY A 320 -12.07 0.96 -12.13
N ASN A 321 -12.33 -0.01 -13.01
CA ASN A 321 -13.56 -0.83 -12.98
C ASN A 321 -13.58 -1.87 -11.86
N SER A 322 -12.46 -2.10 -11.18
CA SER A 322 -12.32 -3.17 -10.19
C SER A 322 -12.77 -2.74 -8.80
N VAL A 323 -12.68 -1.46 -8.49
CA VAL A 323 -12.90 -0.93 -7.13
C VAL A 323 -14.22 -0.17 -7.01
N GLY A 324 -14.61 0.58 -8.04
CA GLY A 324 -15.88 1.34 -8.07
C GLY A 324 -16.02 2.36 -6.93
N LEU A 325 -14.91 2.81 -6.35
CA LEU A 325 -14.85 3.81 -5.28
C LEU A 325 -14.61 5.21 -5.85
N PRO A 326 -15.30 6.24 -5.37
CA PRO A 326 -14.88 7.63 -5.58
C PRO A 326 -13.49 7.88 -4.98
N GLY A 327 -12.70 8.75 -5.64
CA GLY A 327 -11.28 8.99 -5.27
C GLY A 327 -11.05 9.38 -3.81
N ILE A 328 -11.98 10.13 -3.20
CA ILE A 328 -11.88 10.52 -1.78
C ILE A 328 -11.87 9.32 -0.83
N TRP A 329 -12.64 8.27 -1.15
CA TRP A 329 -12.67 7.03 -0.36
C TRP A 329 -11.42 6.20 -0.56
N VAL A 330 -10.81 6.29 -1.75
CA VAL A 330 -9.50 5.65 -2.02
C VAL A 330 -8.42 6.32 -1.17
N LEU A 331 -8.37 7.67 -1.16
CA LEU A 331 -7.41 8.42 -0.34
C LEU A 331 -7.56 8.09 1.15
N MET A 332 -8.81 8.07 1.66
CA MET A 332 -9.08 7.69 3.05
C MET A 332 -8.64 6.26 3.35
N ALA A 333 -8.93 5.31 2.46
CA ALA A 333 -8.52 3.92 2.62
C ALA A 333 -6.99 3.76 2.65
N VAL A 334 -6.27 4.49 1.79
CA VAL A 334 -4.80 4.49 1.74
C VAL A 334 -4.21 5.08 3.02
N THR A 335 -4.74 6.20 3.50
CA THR A 335 -4.26 6.86 4.74
C THR A 335 -4.46 5.97 5.96
N ILE A 336 -5.68 5.42 6.15
CA ILE A 336 -5.98 4.52 7.27
C ILE A 336 -5.20 3.22 7.15
N GLY A 337 -5.15 2.62 5.97
CA GLY A 337 -4.42 1.38 5.73
C GLY A 337 -2.92 1.54 5.95
N GLY A 338 -2.36 2.66 5.47
CA GLY A 338 -0.95 2.99 5.62
C GLY A 338 -0.52 3.15 7.07
N SER A 339 -1.32 3.84 7.89
CA SER A 339 -1.04 4.01 9.32
C SER A 339 -1.18 2.71 10.12
N ALA A 340 -2.10 1.81 9.72
CA ALA A 340 -2.36 0.57 10.43
C ALA A 340 -1.32 -0.52 10.17
N MET A 341 -0.93 -0.74 8.90
CA MET A 341 -0.12 -1.89 8.47
C MET A 341 0.85 -1.55 7.34
N GLY A 342 1.16 -0.27 7.12
CA GLY A 342 2.05 0.17 6.03
C GLY A 342 1.51 -0.18 4.63
N VAL A 343 2.40 -0.57 3.72
CA VAL A 343 2.06 -0.87 2.32
C VAL A 343 1.02 -2.00 2.21
N VAL A 344 1.14 -3.05 3.02
CA VAL A 344 0.18 -4.15 3.04
C VAL A 344 -1.21 -3.65 3.44
N GLY A 345 -1.27 -2.75 4.43
CA GLY A 345 -2.52 -2.12 4.83
C GLY A 345 -3.17 -1.29 3.74
N MET A 346 -2.40 -0.52 2.98
CA MET A 346 -2.91 0.24 1.82
C MET A 346 -3.56 -0.69 0.78
N LEU A 347 -2.88 -1.77 0.42
CA LEU A 347 -3.36 -2.76 -0.55
C LEU A 347 -4.62 -3.51 -0.09
N VAL A 348 -4.79 -3.70 1.21
CA VAL A 348 -5.94 -4.41 1.78
C VAL A 348 -7.13 -3.47 2.00
N MET A 349 -6.87 -2.24 2.45
CA MET A 349 -7.92 -1.31 2.86
C MET A 349 -8.73 -0.78 1.68
N ILE A 350 -8.12 -0.57 0.51
CA ILE A 350 -8.85 -0.11 -0.68
C ILE A 350 -9.97 -1.09 -1.08
N PRO A 351 -9.70 -2.38 -1.34
CA PRO A 351 -10.77 -3.31 -1.67
C PRO A 351 -11.73 -3.55 -0.50
N ALA A 352 -11.28 -3.47 0.77
CA ALA A 352 -12.15 -3.55 1.93
C ALA A 352 -13.16 -2.38 1.97
N CYS A 353 -12.69 -1.14 1.80
CA CYS A 353 -13.55 0.03 1.66
C CYS A 353 -14.51 -0.09 0.46
N SER A 354 -14.04 -0.65 -0.67
CA SER A 354 -14.89 -0.90 -1.84
C SER A 354 -16.06 -1.83 -1.52
N VAL A 355 -15.80 -2.92 -0.81
CA VAL A 355 -16.84 -3.85 -0.39
C VAL A 355 -17.84 -3.15 0.55
N ILE A 356 -17.35 -2.45 1.57
CA ILE A 356 -18.21 -1.71 2.52
C ILE A 356 -19.06 -0.68 1.78
N TYR A 357 -18.46 0.11 0.91
CA TYR A 357 -19.16 1.12 0.09
C TYR A 357 -20.26 0.50 -0.77
N ASN A 358 -19.96 -0.62 -1.47
CA ASN A 358 -20.94 -1.33 -2.29
C ASN A 358 -22.09 -1.89 -1.47
N LEU A 359 -21.82 -2.45 -0.29
CA LEU A 359 -22.85 -2.94 0.61
C LEU A 359 -23.75 -1.83 1.13
N LEU A 360 -23.14 -0.71 1.58
CA LEU A 360 -23.87 0.48 2.04
C LEU A 360 -24.73 1.06 0.92
N ARG A 361 -24.16 1.22 -0.28
CA ARG A 361 -24.86 1.74 -1.46
C ARG A 361 -26.08 0.85 -1.82
N THR A 362 -25.89 -0.45 -1.82
CA THR A 362 -26.97 -1.41 -2.12
C THR A 362 -28.05 -1.39 -1.04
N ALA A 363 -27.66 -1.39 0.24
CA ALA A 363 -28.60 -1.30 1.35
C ALA A 363 -29.39 0.02 1.35
N THR A 364 -28.71 1.15 1.10
CA THR A 364 -29.36 2.47 1.01
C THR A 364 -30.34 2.53 -0.13
N ARG A 365 -29.95 2.08 -1.34
CA ARG A 365 -30.86 2.05 -2.49
C ARG A 365 -32.10 1.18 -2.26
N ARG A 366 -31.93 0.05 -1.58
CA ARG A 366 -33.05 -0.80 -1.21
C ARG A 366 -34.01 -0.08 -0.25
N LYS A 367 -33.48 0.55 0.82
CA LYS A 367 -34.29 1.31 1.78
C LYS A 367 -35.02 2.51 1.16
N LEU A 368 -34.37 3.21 0.22
CA LEU A 368 -35.01 4.32 -0.51
C LEU A 368 -36.19 3.82 -1.35
N ARG A 369 -36.05 2.66 -2.01
CA ARG A 369 -37.16 2.04 -2.76
C ARG A 369 -38.29 1.58 -1.83
N GLU A 370 -37.96 0.95 -0.69
CA GLU A 370 -38.94 0.52 0.31
C GLU A 370 -39.73 1.71 0.92
N LYS A 371 -39.08 2.90 1.02
CA LYS A 371 -39.72 4.14 1.51
C LYS A 371 -40.41 4.96 0.42
N GLY A 372 -40.37 4.54 -0.83
CA GLY A 372 -40.96 5.29 -1.96
C GLY A 372 -40.37 6.70 -2.18
N VAL A 373 -39.10 6.92 -1.81
CA VAL A 373 -38.46 8.22 -1.98
C VAL A 373 -38.10 8.43 -3.46
N ASP A 374 -38.65 9.50 -4.05
CA ASP A 374 -38.38 9.86 -5.44
C ASP A 374 -36.91 10.19 -5.67
N ARG A 375 -36.42 9.79 -6.84
CA ARG A 375 -35.01 9.99 -7.22
C ARG A 375 -34.60 11.47 -7.26
N GLU A 376 -35.50 12.36 -7.59
CA GLU A 376 -35.26 13.81 -7.67
C GLU A 376 -34.84 14.42 -6.34
N LYS A 377 -35.27 13.86 -5.20
CA LYS A 377 -34.93 14.37 -3.87
C LYS A 377 -33.46 14.19 -3.46
N TYR A 378 -32.70 13.35 -4.15
CA TYR A 378 -31.29 13.07 -3.80
C TYR A 378 -30.34 13.07 -5.02
N LEU A 379 -30.84 13.45 -6.20
CA LEU A 379 -29.99 13.77 -7.33
C LEU A 379 -29.54 15.25 -7.20
N PRO A 380 -28.30 15.59 -7.57
CA PRO A 380 -27.92 16.98 -7.71
C PRO A 380 -28.82 17.64 -8.74
N GLU A 381 -29.29 18.87 -8.43
CA GLU A 381 -30.02 19.68 -9.41
C GLU A 381 -29.21 19.72 -10.71
N ALA A 382 -29.86 19.48 -11.84
CA ALA A 382 -29.23 19.60 -13.13
C ALA A 382 -28.67 21.04 -13.26
N PRO A 383 -27.43 21.22 -13.73
CA PRO A 383 -26.88 22.56 -13.91
C PRO A 383 -27.85 23.34 -14.79
N LYS A 384 -28.39 24.43 -14.24
CA LYS A 384 -29.23 25.36 -15.00
C LYS A 384 -28.40 25.77 -16.21
N ALA A 385 -28.87 25.38 -17.40
CA ALA A 385 -28.28 25.81 -18.66
C ALA A 385 -28.24 27.36 -18.62
N LYS A 386 -27.02 27.91 -18.65
CA LYS A 386 -26.79 29.35 -18.86
C LYS A 386 -26.83 29.62 -20.35
#